data_747220123b1b2a065cb2c6a366653d91
#
_entry.id   747220123b1b2a065cb2c6a366653d91
#
_cell.length_a   1.000
_cell.length_b   1.000
_cell.length_c   1.000
_cell.angle_alpha   90.00
_cell.angle_beta   90.00
_cell.angle_gamma   90.00
#
_symmetry.space_group_name_H-M   'P 1'
#
loop_
_entity.id
_entity.type
_entity.pdbx_description
1 polymer ?
#
loop_
_entity_poly.entity_id
_entity_poly.type
_entity_poly.pdbx_seq_one_letter_code
_entity_poly.pdbx_strand_id
1 'polypeptide(L)'
;MNYKALAVDLDGTLLHSDEQVTPRSIEVLKAAKAAGLKIIVATARWYQMAERVARQIDSAEPIIACAGAQVRRPADRHDLLDLRIPEEFANRLYPILDTRRCVASVALDEAVLVKMDAGHDTSKFPAELVFVGQLSGAAHSLPRIVLIQGTETTAHIVERLGTQWKERVRFVESFSSRRKSILTLTAAGADKGAALSVACADMGISSMEVVAFGDAEADIEMFRVAGASVAMGQASSHLKSIATAVTLSNDDDGVAVAVEKLLRTGTIAGTAHE
;
A
#
# COMPACT_ATOMS: atom_id res chain seq x y z
N MET A 1 -11.36 15.43 20.69
CA MET A 1 -10.49 14.96 19.60
C MET A 1 -11.22 15.25 18.29
N ASN A 2 -10.57 15.94 17.32
CA ASN A 2 -11.22 16.33 16.06
C ASN A 2 -11.11 15.24 14.97
N TYR A 3 -10.31 14.21 15.20
CA TYR A 3 -10.12 13.12 14.24
C TYR A 3 -11.12 12.00 14.48
N LYS A 4 -11.54 11.34 13.41
CA LYS A 4 -12.49 10.21 13.39
C LYS A 4 -11.85 8.92 12.88
N ALA A 5 -10.70 9.00 12.20
CA ALA A 5 -10.03 7.81 11.68
C ALA A 5 -8.50 7.98 11.66
N LEU A 6 -7.83 6.83 11.64
CA LEU A 6 -6.41 6.69 11.31
C LEU A 6 -6.32 5.96 9.97
N ALA A 7 -5.55 6.47 9.02
CA ALA A 7 -5.18 5.78 7.79
C ALA A 7 -3.72 5.35 7.92
N VAL A 8 -3.45 4.06 7.89
CA VAL A 8 -2.14 3.52 8.24
C VAL A 8 -1.59 2.69 7.08
N ASP A 9 -0.43 3.09 6.56
CA ASP A 9 0.34 2.24 5.66
C ASP A 9 0.88 1.01 6.41
N LEU A 10 1.26 -0.04 5.68
CA LEU A 10 1.72 -1.30 6.24
C LEU A 10 3.24 -1.40 6.25
N ASP A 11 3.86 -1.51 5.08
CA ASP A 11 5.28 -1.82 4.94
C ASP A 11 6.16 -0.63 5.32
N GLY A 12 6.97 -0.77 6.35
CA GLY A 12 7.78 0.33 6.88
C GLY A 12 6.98 1.31 7.76
N THR A 13 5.69 1.04 8.01
CA THR A 13 4.84 1.89 8.86
C THR A 13 4.25 1.10 10.02
N LEU A 14 3.21 0.29 9.82
CA LEU A 14 2.60 -0.53 10.87
C LEU A 14 3.37 -1.82 11.10
N LEU A 15 3.91 -2.40 10.03
CA LEU A 15 4.67 -3.65 10.09
C LEU A 15 6.12 -3.37 10.45
N HIS A 16 6.67 -4.15 11.37
CA HIS A 16 8.09 -4.21 11.63
C HIS A 16 8.86 -4.80 10.43
N SER A 17 10.18 -4.75 10.48
CA SER A 17 11.06 -5.28 9.41
C SER A 17 10.95 -6.79 9.19
N ASP A 18 10.33 -7.53 10.13
CA ASP A 18 9.97 -8.95 10.02
C ASP A 18 8.57 -9.19 9.44
N GLU A 19 7.92 -8.12 8.95
CA GLU A 19 6.57 -8.10 8.39
C GLU A 19 5.44 -8.46 9.38
N GLN A 20 5.68 -8.32 10.69
CA GLN A 20 4.69 -8.58 11.73
C GLN A 20 4.15 -7.28 12.33
N VAL A 21 2.88 -7.32 12.79
CA VAL A 21 2.32 -6.29 13.66
C VAL A 21 2.64 -6.67 15.11
N THR A 22 3.20 -5.77 15.89
CA THR A 22 3.55 -6.06 17.28
C THR A 22 2.31 -6.16 18.19
N PRO A 23 2.39 -6.91 19.28
CA PRO A 23 1.33 -6.91 20.29
C PRO A 23 0.99 -5.52 20.81
N ARG A 24 2.00 -4.64 21.00
CA ARG A 24 1.80 -3.25 21.42
C ARG A 24 0.98 -2.46 20.41
N SER A 25 1.34 -2.52 19.14
CA SER A 25 0.61 -1.83 18.06
C SER A 25 -0.85 -2.32 17.99
N ILE A 26 -1.10 -3.63 18.13
CA ILE A 26 -2.46 -4.19 18.17
C ILE A 26 -3.24 -3.63 19.36
N GLU A 27 -2.68 -3.61 20.56
CA GLU A 27 -3.34 -3.10 21.78
C GLU A 27 -3.67 -1.61 21.65
N VAL A 28 -2.74 -0.81 21.16
CA VAL A 28 -2.94 0.64 20.99
C VAL A 28 -4.00 0.95 19.94
N LEU A 29 -4.02 0.22 18.82
CA LEU A 29 -5.06 0.39 17.79
C LEU A 29 -6.44 -0.06 18.31
N LYS A 30 -6.52 -1.11 19.14
CA LYS A 30 -7.76 -1.48 19.85
C LYS A 30 -8.22 -0.38 20.80
N ALA A 31 -7.31 0.25 21.55
CA ALA A 31 -7.63 1.39 22.40
C ALA A 31 -8.14 2.59 21.60
N ALA A 32 -7.55 2.86 20.42
CA ALA A 32 -7.99 3.90 19.50
C ALA A 32 -9.44 3.63 19.00
N LYS A 33 -9.75 2.39 18.64
CA LYS A 33 -11.12 1.97 18.29
C LYS A 33 -12.10 2.16 19.45
N ALA A 34 -11.71 1.75 20.65
CA ALA A 34 -12.53 1.94 21.84
C ALA A 34 -12.80 3.43 22.15
N ALA A 35 -11.89 4.32 21.76
CA ALA A 35 -12.05 5.78 21.81
C ALA A 35 -12.87 6.35 20.64
N GLY A 36 -13.40 5.51 19.74
CA GLY A 36 -14.25 5.90 18.61
C GLY A 36 -13.52 6.19 17.29
N LEU A 37 -12.21 5.95 17.22
CA LEU A 37 -11.46 6.09 15.97
C LEU A 37 -11.65 4.85 15.06
N LYS A 38 -11.85 5.08 13.78
CA LYS A 38 -11.83 4.05 12.74
C LYS A 38 -10.38 3.81 12.27
N ILE A 39 -10.06 2.59 11.82
CA ILE A 39 -8.72 2.26 11.35
C ILE A 39 -8.78 1.84 9.88
N ILE A 40 -8.21 2.61 8.98
CA ILE A 40 -8.14 2.35 7.54
C ILE A 40 -6.74 1.80 7.23
N VAL A 41 -6.67 0.63 6.62
CA VAL A 41 -5.42 0.10 6.06
C VAL A 41 -5.22 0.67 4.65
N ALA A 42 -4.03 1.21 4.34
CA ALA A 42 -3.71 1.80 3.03
C ALA A 42 -2.32 1.35 2.54
N THR A 43 -2.26 0.38 1.62
CA THR A 43 -1.02 -0.30 1.27
C THR A 43 -0.84 -0.54 -0.24
N ALA A 44 0.41 -0.75 -0.68
CA ALA A 44 0.71 -1.26 -2.01
C ALA A 44 0.48 -2.78 -2.14
N ARG A 45 0.31 -3.50 -1.03
CA ARG A 45 -0.02 -4.93 -1.06
C ARG A 45 -1.38 -5.15 -1.75
N TRP A 46 -1.59 -6.34 -2.34
CA TRP A 46 -2.92 -6.74 -2.84
C TRP A 46 -3.89 -7.01 -1.69
N TYR A 47 -5.18 -7.01 -2.02
CA TYR A 47 -6.26 -7.01 -1.03
C TYR A 47 -6.15 -8.13 0.01
N GLN A 48 -5.89 -9.38 -0.38
CA GLN A 48 -5.86 -10.52 0.54
C GLN A 48 -4.74 -10.40 1.59
N MET A 49 -3.57 -9.83 1.21
CA MET A 49 -2.51 -9.54 2.19
C MET A 49 -2.92 -8.40 3.12
N ALA A 50 -3.51 -7.34 2.60
CA ALA A 50 -3.98 -6.21 3.40
C ALA A 50 -5.11 -6.64 4.37
N GLU A 51 -6.05 -7.47 3.91
CA GLU A 51 -7.14 -7.98 4.72
C GLU A 51 -6.64 -8.85 5.90
N ARG A 52 -5.59 -9.65 5.70
CA ARG A 52 -4.98 -10.42 6.81
C ARG A 52 -4.49 -9.51 7.93
N VAL A 53 -3.83 -8.40 7.59
CA VAL A 53 -3.36 -7.42 8.59
C VAL A 53 -4.55 -6.68 9.22
N ALA A 54 -5.53 -6.25 8.41
CA ALA A 54 -6.73 -5.59 8.90
C ALA A 54 -7.47 -6.45 9.95
N ARG A 55 -7.57 -7.76 9.73
CA ARG A 55 -8.14 -8.70 10.71
C ARG A 55 -7.33 -8.80 12.00
N GLN A 56 -5.99 -8.76 11.93
CA GLN A 56 -5.13 -8.81 13.13
C GLN A 56 -5.35 -7.60 14.04
N ILE A 57 -5.58 -6.42 13.44
CA ILE A 57 -5.85 -5.17 14.18
C ILE A 57 -7.36 -4.92 14.37
N ASP A 58 -8.19 -5.91 14.04
CA ASP A 58 -9.65 -5.85 14.16
C ASP A 58 -10.25 -4.63 13.39
N SER A 59 -9.71 -4.28 12.22
CA SER A 59 -10.27 -3.27 11.35
C SER A 59 -11.37 -3.85 10.48
N ALA A 60 -12.53 -3.18 10.43
CA ALA A 60 -13.67 -3.50 9.58
C ALA A 60 -13.95 -2.43 8.49
N GLU A 61 -13.16 -1.38 8.47
CA GLU A 61 -13.26 -0.26 7.56
C GLU A 61 -12.81 -0.65 6.13
N PRO A 62 -13.17 0.15 5.09
CA PRO A 62 -12.68 -0.07 3.75
C PRO A 62 -11.14 -0.16 3.70
N ILE A 63 -10.63 -1.14 2.97
CA ILE A 63 -9.21 -1.37 2.79
C ILE A 63 -8.77 -0.76 1.47
N ILE A 64 -7.73 0.07 1.52
CA ILE A 64 -7.04 0.63 0.37
C ILE A 64 -5.88 -0.31 0.05
N ALA A 65 -5.96 -0.98 -1.09
CA ALA A 65 -4.99 -1.95 -1.56
C ALA A 65 -4.41 -1.57 -2.94
N CYS A 66 -3.42 -2.31 -3.40
CA CYS A 66 -2.81 -2.13 -4.72
C CYS A 66 -2.35 -0.68 -4.96
N ALA A 67 -1.72 -0.04 -3.97
CA ALA A 67 -1.25 1.35 -4.02
C ALA A 67 -2.36 2.38 -4.35
N GLY A 68 -3.60 2.11 -3.93
CA GLY A 68 -4.77 2.94 -4.19
C GLY A 68 -5.57 2.56 -5.44
N ALA A 69 -5.17 1.51 -6.18
CA ALA A 69 -5.95 1.02 -7.31
C ALA A 69 -7.24 0.30 -6.89
N GLN A 70 -7.33 -0.15 -5.65
CA GLN A 70 -8.50 -0.82 -5.10
C GLN A 70 -8.88 -0.24 -3.74
N VAL A 71 -10.17 0.06 -3.56
CA VAL A 71 -10.79 0.29 -2.25
C VAL A 71 -11.93 -0.70 -2.11
N ARG A 72 -11.83 -1.62 -1.14
CA ARG A 72 -12.83 -2.66 -0.95
C ARG A 72 -13.37 -2.65 0.48
N ARG A 73 -14.69 -2.74 0.62
CA ARG A 73 -15.34 -2.92 1.91
C ARG A 73 -15.29 -4.40 2.30
N PRO A 74 -14.71 -4.74 3.48
CA PRO A 74 -14.58 -6.16 3.88
C PRO A 74 -15.91 -6.85 4.12
N ALA A 75 -16.92 -6.14 4.63
CA ALA A 75 -18.18 -6.71 5.08
C ALA A 75 -18.98 -7.43 3.97
N ASP A 76 -19.00 -6.87 2.77
CA ASP A 76 -19.74 -7.37 1.60
C ASP A 76 -18.84 -7.63 0.39
N ARG A 77 -17.54 -7.41 0.52
CA ARG A 77 -16.51 -7.51 -0.53
C ARG A 77 -16.78 -6.61 -1.73
N HIS A 78 -17.55 -5.53 -1.53
CA HIS A 78 -17.86 -4.57 -2.58
C HIS A 78 -16.66 -3.66 -2.86
N ASP A 79 -16.25 -3.58 -4.13
CA ASP A 79 -15.22 -2.64 -4.60
C ASP A 79 -15.85 -1.24 -4.76
N LEU A 80 -15.44 -0.32 -3.88
CA LEU A 80 -15.82 1.11 -3.94
C LEU A 80 -15.00 1.84 -5.02
N LEU A 81 -13.80 1.34 -5.28
CA LEU A 81 -12.88 1.77 -6.33
C LEU A 81 -12.17 0.54 -6.90
N ASP A 82 -12.12 0.42 -8.22
CA ASP A 82 -11.40 -0.66 -8.92
C ASP A 82 -10.76 -0.12 -10.21
N LEU A 83 -9.54 0.42 -10.08
CA LEU A 83 -8.78 0.95 -11.20
C LEU A 83 -7.89 -0.15 -11.79
N ARG A 84 -7.96 -0.27 -13.12
CA ARG A 84 -7.24 -1.31 -13.85
C ARG A 84 -6.24 -0.70 -14.81
N ILE A 85 -5.09 -1.36 -14.95
CA ILE A 85 -4.09 -1.04 -15.97
C ILE A 85 -4.72 -1.29 -17.34
N PRO A 86 -4.57 -0.38 -18.32
CA PRO A 86 -5.17 -0.53 -19.64
C PRO A 86 -4.74 -1.82 -20.34
N GLU A 87 -5.69 -2.46 -21.03
CA GLU A 87 -5.48 -3.73 -21.75
C GLU A 87 -4.34 -3.65 -22.75
N GLU A 88 -4.28 -2.57 -23.53
CA GLU A 88 -3.24 -2.37 -24.54
C GLU A 88 -1.84 -2.26 -23.92
N PHE A 89 -1.74 -1.75 -22.71
CA PHE A 89 -0.49 -1.73 -21.96
C PHE A 89 -0.12 -3.12 -21.47
N ALA A 90 -1.06 -3.84 -20.84
CA ALA A 90 -0.86 -5.20 -20.34
C ALA A 90 -0.41 -6.14 -21.47
N ASN A 91 -1.03 -6.04 -22.66
CA ASN A 91 -0.69 -6.81 -23.84
C ASN A 91 0.73 -6.51 -24.38
N ARG A 92 1.29 -5.32 -24.11
CA ARG A 92 2.69 -5.01 -24.43
C ARG A 92 3.65 -5.42 -23.34
N LEU A 93 3.22 -5.37 -22.08
CA LEU A 93 4.04 -5.67 -20.92
C LEU A 93 4.31 -7.17 -20.77
N TYR A 94 3.27 -8.01 -20.86
CA TYR A 94 3.40 -9.44 -20.60
C TYR A 94 4.43 -10.17 -21.47
N PRO A 95 4.50 -9.96 -22.81
CA PRO A 95 5.56 -10.56 -23.62
C PRO A 95 6.99 -10.13 -23.21
N ILE A 96 7.15 -8.90 -22.70
CA ILE A 96 8.44 -8.44 -22.18
C ILE A 96 8.79 -9.23 -20.92
N LEU A 97 7.84 -9.39 -20.00
CA LEU A 97 8.04 -10.13 -18.75
C LEU A 97 8.28 -11.63 -19.03
N ASP A 98 7.59 -12.21 -20.01
CA ASP A 98 7.72 -13.63 -20.35
C ASP A 98 9.11 -13.99 -20.92
N THR A 99 9.74 -13.06 -21.64
CA THR A 99 11.02 -13.29 -22.32
C THR A 99 12.24 -12.84 -21.51
N ARG A 100 12.05 -12.10 -20.41
CA ARG A 100 13.14 -11.56 -19.60
C ARG A 100 13.23 -12.20 -18.22
N ARG A 101 14.44 -12.18 -17.64
CA ARG A 101 14.66 -12.63 -16.26
C ARG A 101 14.12 -11.58 -15.28
N CYS A 102 13.09 -11.96 -14.57
CA CYS A 102 12.48 -11.14 -13.52
C CYS A 102 11.53 -12.00 -12.66
N VAL A 103 11.22 -11.51 -11.47
CA VAL A 103 10.03 -11.94 -10.74
C VAL A 103 8.96 -10.90 -10.99
N ALA A 104 7.79 -11.33 -11.46
CA ALA A 104 6.65 -10.45 -11.69
C ALA A 104 5.43 -10.98 -10.95
N SER A 105 4.79 -10.13 -10.15
CA SER A 105 3.53 -10.40 -9.47
C SER A 105 2.44 -9.51 -10.08
N VAL A 106 1.36 -10.11 -10.53
CA VAL A 106 0.26 -9.46 -11.26
C VAL A 106 -1.03 -9.70 -10.49
N ALA A 107 -1.51 -8.70 -9.75
CA ALA A 107 -2.76 -8.81 -9.00
C ALA A 107 -3.96 -8.57 -9.91
N LEU A 108 -4.77 -9.61 -10.08
CA LEU A 108 -6.00 -9.62 -10.86
C LEU A 108 -7.24 -9.39 -9.96
N ASP A 109 -8.26 -10.23 -10.08
CA ASP A 109 -9.46 -10.14 -9.25
C ASP A 109 -9.23 -10.71 -7.84
N GLU A 110 -9.22 -12.03 -7.73
CA GLU A 110 -9.01 -12.74 -6.46
C GLU A 110 -7.68 -13.53 -6.45
N ALA A 111 -6.93 -13.50 -7.55
CA ALA A 111 -5.66 -14.19 -7.70
C ALA A 111 -4.52 -13.23 -8.04
N VAL A 112 -3.32 -13.61 -7.65
CA VAL A 112 -2.08 -12.96 -8.04
C VAL A 112 -1.26 -13.94 -8.86
N LEU A 113 -1.10 -13.66 -10.14
CA LEU A 113 -0.19 -14.45 -10.98
C LEU A 113 1.25 -14.09 -10.62
N VAL A 114 2.06 -15.10 -10.40
CA VAL A 114 3.49 -14.92 -10.12
C VAL A 114 4.31 -15.65 -11.17
N LYS A 115 5.03 -14.88 -11.97
CA LYS A 115 6.05 -15.41 -12.86
C LYS A 115 7.41 -15.27 -12.18
N MET A 116 8.11 -16.37 -12.05
CA MET A 116 9.46 -16.43 -11.51
C MET A 116 10.27 -17.53 -12.19
N ASP A 117 11.60 -17.47 -12.05
CA ASP A 117 12.48 -18.50 -12.61
C ASP A 117 12.19 -19.87 -11.96
N ALA A 118 12.32 -20.94 -12.74
CA ALA A 118 12.07 -22.31 -12.29
C ALA A 118 12.97 -22.73 -11.11
N GLY A 119 12.48 -23.63 -10.26
CA GLY A 119 13.26 -24.25 -9.18
C GLY A 119 12.94 -23.76 -7.76
N HIS A 120 11.91 -22.95 -7.57
CA HIS A 120 11.46 -22.55 -6.24
C HIS A 120 10.37 -23.47 -5.71
N ASP A 121 10.46 -23.84 -4.42
CA ASP A 121 9.37 -24.53 -3.73
C ASP A 121 8.21 -23.57 -3.48
N THR A 122 7.11 -23.77 -4.19
CA THR A 122 5.92 -22.91 -4.12
C THR A 122 4.88 -23.38 -3.11
N SER A 123 5.09 -24.53 -2.46
CA SER A 123 4.12 -25.14 -1.55
C SER A 123 3.84 -24.33 -0.27
N LYS A 124 4.74 -23.42 0.08
CA LYS A 124 4.66 -22.58 1.30
C LYS A 124 4.01 -21.21 1.07
N PHE A 125 3.64 -20.91 -0.16
CA PHE A 125 3.03 -19.62 -0.48
C PHE A 125 1.50 -19.62 -0.29
N PRO A 126 0.89 -18.46 -0.01
CA PRO A 126 -0.55 -18.33 0.11
C PRO A 126 -1.30 -18.79 -1.14
N ALA A 127 -2.52 -19.33 -0.95
CA ALA A 127 -3.32 -19.94 -2.01
C ALA A 127 -3.76 -18.97 -3.13
N GLU A 128 -3.78 -17.67 -2.84
CA GLU A 128 -4.07 -16.65 -3.85
C GLU A 128 -2.92 -16.43 -4.84
N LEU A 129 -1.71 -16.95 -4.58
CA LEU A 129 -0.57 -16.88 -5.49
C LEU A 129 -0.60 -18.04 -6.47
N VAL A 130 -0.81 -17.73 -7.74
CA VAL A 130 -0.82 -18.70 -8.84
C VAL A 130 0.47 -18.58 -9.63
N PHE A 131 1.34 -19.57 -9.53
CA PHE A 131 2.62 -19.58 -10.22
C PHE A 131 2.44 -19.99 -11.67
N VAL A 132 2.93 -19.18 -12.59
CA VAL A 132 2.80 -19.37 -14.04
C VAL A 132 4.16 -19.31 -14.73
N GLY A 133 4.33 -20.08 -15.79
CA GLY A 133 5.53 -20.01 -16.64
C GLY A 133 5.52 -18.80 -17.56
N GLN A 134 4.32 -18.35 -17.97
CA GLN A 134 4.10 -17.19 -18.82
C GLN A 134 2.87 -16.43 -18.34
N LEU A 135 2.93 -15.10 -18.40
CA LEU A 135 1.82 -14.21 -18.09
C LEU A 135 0.88 -14.02 -19.28
N SER A 136 1.45 -14.01 -20.50
CA SER A 136 0.67 -13.98 -21.74
C SER A 136 -0.23 -15.22 -21.83
N GLY A 137 -1.55 -14.99 -21.92
CA GLY A 137 -2.54 -16.08 -21.95
C GLY A 137 -2.96 -16.65 -20.58
N ALA A 138 -2.20 -16.42 -19.51
CA ALA A 138 -2.61 -16.79 -18.17
C ALA A 138 -3.45 -15.70 -17.50
N ALA A 139 -3.20 -14.43 -17.82
CA ALA A 139 -3.96 -13.28 -17.31
C ALA A 139 -5.34 -13.21 -18.00
N HIS A 140 -6.39 -13.53 -17.25
CA HIS A 140 -7.78 -13.59 -17.73
C HIS A 140 -8.59 -12.33 -17.41
N SER A 141 -7.99 -11.37 -16.69
CA SER A 141 -8.57 -10.05 -16.38
C SER A 141 -7.48 -8.99 -16.33
N LEU A 142 -7.88 -7.72 -16.32
CA LEU A 142 -6.93 -6.61 -16.26
C LEU A 142 -6.34 -6.47 -14.85
N PRO A 143 -5.02 -6.23 -14.72
CA PRO A 143 -4.37 -6.11 -13.43
C PRO A 143 -4.66 -4.77 -12.74
N ARG A 144 -4.76 -4.79 -11.41
CA ARG A 144 -4.78 -3.60 -10.55
C ARG A 144 -3.38 -3.07 -10.33
N ILE A 145 -2.45 -3.98 -10.06
CA ILE A 145 -1.05 -3.66 -9.81
C ILE A 145 -0.16 -4.75 -10.40
N VAL A 146 0.99 -4.34 -10.93
CA VAL A 146 2.07 -5.24 -11.34
C VAL A 146 3.33 -4.83 -10.60
N LEU A 147 3.94 -5.78 -9.87
CA LEU A 147 5.21 -5.61 -9.18
C LEU A 147 6.28 -6.41 -9.91
N ILE A 148 7.37 -5.75 -10.29
CA ILE A 148 8.43 -6.37 -11.09
C ILE A 148 9.76 -6.18 -10.37
N GLN A 149 10.47 -7.30 -10.10
CA GLN A 149 11.82 -7.31 -9.55
C GLN A 149 12.81 -7.81 -10.61
N GLY A 150 13.84 -7.01 -10.87
CA GLY A 150 14.89 -7.34 -11.84
C GLY A 150 15.38 -6.09 -12.56
N THR A 151 16.55 -5.58 -12.17
CA THR A 151 17.09 -4.28 -12.56
C THR A 151 17.13 -4.06 -14.08
N GLU A 152 17.60 -5.03 -14.86
CA GLU A 152 17.66 -4.91 -16.32
C GLU A 152 16.26 -4.89 -16.96
N THR A 153 15.34 -5.70 -16.43
CA THR A 153 13.97 -5.77 -16.95
C THR A 153 13.17 -4.53 -16.58
N THR A 154 13.30 -4.01 -15.36
CA THR A 154 12.63 -2.78 -14.94
C THR A 154 13.12 -1.58 -15.76
N ALA A 155 14.44 -1.42 -15.92
CA ALA A 155 15.02 -0.36 -16.75
C ALA A 155 14.52 -0.44 -18.21
N HIS A 156 14.49 -1.62 -18.79
CA HIS A 156 13.99 -1.83 -20.15
C HIS A 156 12.49 -1.45 -20.29
N ILE A 157 11.66 -1.79 -19.31
CA ILE A 157 10.23 -1.44 -19.33
C ILE A 157 10.05 0.08 -19.25
N VAL A 158 10.77 0.76 -18.35
CA VAL A 158 10.70 2.22 -18.21
C VAL A 158 11.16 2.91 -19.51
N GLU A 159 12.26 2.47 -20.12
CA GLU A 159 12.76 3.00 -21.39
C GLU A 159 11.74 2.81 -22.53
N ARG A 160 11.18 1.61 -22.68
CA ARG A 160 10.34 1.26 -23.83
C ARG A 160 8.90 1.76 -23.73
N LEU A 161 8.34 1.79 -22.51
CA LEU A 161 6.93 2.05 -22.29
C LEU A 161 6.69 3.35 -21.48
N GLY A 162 7.63 3.78 -20.64
CA GLY A 162 7.41 4.87 -19.69
C GLY A 162 6.91 6.15 -20.34
N THR A 163 7.63 6.68 -21.34
CA THR A 163 7.26 7.96 -22.01
C THR A 163 5.89 7.89 -22.69
N GLN A 164 5.59 6.78 -23.35
CA GLN A 164 4.34 6.62 -24.12
C GLN A 164 3.12 6.47 -23.21
N TRP A 165 3.30 5.87 -22.00
CA TRP A 165 2.19 5.44 -21.15
C TRP A 165 2.03 6.25 -19.86
N LYS A 166 2.92 7.19 -19.55
CA LYS A 166 2.93 7.95 -18.28
C LYS A 166 1.61 8.65 -17.93
N GLU A 167 0.78 8.98 -18.93
CA GLU A 167 -0.53 9.60 -18.69
C GLU A 167 -1.64 8.57 -18.36
N ARG A 168 -1.41 7.29 -18.62
CA ARG A 168 -2.38 6.20 -18.41
C ARG A 168 -1.92 5.15 -17.41
N VAL A 169 -0.61 5.04 -17.18
CA VAL A 169 0.01 4.09 -16.25
C VAL A 169 1.02 4.83 -15.40
N ARG A 170 0.95 4.62 -14.09
CA ARG A 170 1.91 5.13 -13.12
C ARG A 170 3.07 4.15 -12.99
N PHE A 171 4.29 4.66 -13.08
CA PHE A 171 5.54 3.92 -12.90
C PHE A 171 6.20 4.42 -11.63
N VAL A 172 6.33 3.56 -10.63
CA VAL A 172 7.00 3.89 -9.36
C VAL A 172 8.16 2.94 -9.15
N GLU A 173 9.35 3.48 -9.12
CA GLU A 173 10.56 2.72 -8.80
C GLU A 173 10.84 2.81 -7.29
N SER A 174 11.15 1.69 -6.69
CA SER A 174 11.52 1.56 -5.28
C SER A 174 12.57 0.48 -5.09
N PHE A 175 13.07 0.32 -3.88
CA PHE A 175 14.02 -0.74 -3.52
C PHE A 175 13.45 -1.58 -2.40
N SER A 176 13.58 -2.90 -2.52
CA SER A 176 13.29 -3.81 -1.42
C SER A 176 14.29 -3.62 -0.28
N SER A 177 14.00 -4.18 0.91
CA SER A 177 14.91 -4.25 2.05
C SER A 177 16.27 -4.88 1.69
N ARG A 178 16.31 -5.74 0.67
CA ARG A 178 17.53 -6.34 0.12
C ARG A 178 18.14 -5.54 -1.04
N ARG A 179 17.78 -4.26 -1.20
CA ARG A 179 18.26 -3.36 -2.26
C ARG A 179 18.01 -3.85 -3.70
N LYS A 180 17.02 -4.70 -3.91
CA LYS A 180 16.59 -5.07 -5.26
C LYS A 180 15.64 -4.00 -5.80
N SER A 181 15.85 -3.56 -7.04
CA SER A 181 14.95 -2.65 -7.73
C SER A 181 13.58 -3.32 -7.89
N ILE A 182 12.55 -2.59 -7.54
CA ILE A 182 11.13 -2.95 -7.73
C ILE A 182 10.48 -1.85 -8.56
N LEU A 183 9.89 -2.24 -9.67
CA LEU A 183 9.02 -1.38 -10.45
C LEU A 183 7.56 -1.74 -10.13
N THR A 184 6.83 -0.78 -9.62
CA THR A 184 5.39 -0.88 -9.38
C THR A 184 4.64 -0.16 -10.49
N LEU A 185 3.70 -0.86 -11.12
CA LEU A 185 2.84 -0.33 -12.17
C LEU A 185 1.37 -0.39 -11.73
N THR A 186 0.65 0.72 -11.88
CA THR A 186 -0.79 0.85 -11.62
C THR A 186 -1.43 1.73 -12.69
N ALA A 187 -2.75 1.83 -12.73
CA ALA A 187 -3.40 2.86 -13.51
C ALA A 187 -2.97 4.26 -13.03
N ALA A 188 -2.90 5.24 -13.92
CA ALA A 188 -2.39 6.59 -13.61
C ALA A 188 -3.14 7.28 -12.46
N GLY A 189 -4.46 7.05 -12.33
CA GLY A 189 -5.28 7.60 -11.24
C GLY A 189 -5.19 6.84 -9.91
N ALA A 190 -4.37 5.78 -9.82
CA ALA A 190 -4.22 5.02 -8.59
C ALA A 190 -3.22 5.71 -7.66
N ASP A 191 -3.72 6.28 -6.58
CA ASP A 191 -2.93 6.80 -5.47
C ASP A 191 -3.69 6.66 -4.14
N LYS A 192 -2.96 6.61 -3.04
CA LYS A 192 -3.54 6.40 -1.70
C LYS A 192 -4.41 7.58 -1.24
N GLY A 193 -4.18 8.80 -1.73
CA GLY A 193 -4.96 9.99 -1.34
C GLY A 193 -6.35 10.00 -1.96
N ALA A 194 -6.44 9.77 -3.29
CA ALA A 194 -7.71 9.60 -3.97
C ALA A 194 -8.50 8.42 -3.38
N ALA A 195 -7.83 7.29 -3.13
CA ALA A 195 -8.41 6.11 -2.50
C ALA A 195 -8.90 6.38 -1.08
N LEU A 196 -8.15 7.15 -0.27
CA LEU A 196 -8.57 7.58 1.07
C LEU A 196 -9.86 8.41 1.01
N SER A 197 -9.96 9.31 0.05
CA SER A 197 -11.17 10.13 -0.14
C SER A 197 -12.41 9.27 -0.44
N VAL A 198 -12.24 8.19 -1.24
CA VAL A 198 -13.32 7.21 -1.52
C VAL A 198 -13.70 6.45 -0.24
N ALA A 199 -12.72 5.95 0.51
CA ALA A 199 -12.97 5.24 1.77
C ALA A 199 -13.68 6.14 2.80
N CYS A 200 -13.26 7.41 2.92
CA CYS A 200 -13.88 8.39 3.81
C CYS A 200 -15.33 8.68 3.41
N ALA A 201 -15.61 8.83 2.11
CA ALA A 201 -16.96 9.05 1.61
C ALA A 201 -17.90 7.88 1.96
N ASP A 202 -17.46 6.64 1.81
CA ASP A 202 -18.23 5.45 2.22
C ASP A 202 -18.53 5.43 3.71
N MET A 203 -17.60 5.89 4.54
CA MET A 203 -17.78 5.96 6.00
C MET A 203 -18.53 7.21 6.48
N GLY A 204 -18.90 8.15 5.61
CA GLY A 204 -19.55 9.41 5.96
C GLY A 204 -18.69 10.37 6.78
N ILE A 205 -17.37 10.36 6.57
CA ILE A 205 -16.42 11.27 7.21
C ILE A 205 -15.63 12.07 6.16
N SER A 206 -15.06 13.20 6.58
CA SER A 206 -14.13 13.96 5.75
C SER A 206 -12.70 13.37 5.88
N SER A 207 -11.92 13.38 4.80
CA SER A 207 -10.49 13.07 4.88
C SER A 207 -9.74 14.02 5.83
N MET A 208 -10.23 15.25 6.02
CA MET A 208 -9.71 16.21 7.00
C MET A 208 -9.93 15.76 8.47
N GLU A 209 -10.73 14.74 8.71
CA GLU A 209 -10.93 14.12 10.03
C GLU A 209 -10.07 12.85 10.21
N VAL A 210 -9.07 12.65 9.32
CA VAL A 210 -8.17 11.49 9.33
C VAL A 210 -6.75 11.92 9.72
N VAL A 211 -6.07 11.08 10.50
CA VAL A 211 -4.61 11.11 10.69
C VAL A 211 -4.00 10.03 9.82
N ALA A 212 -3.12 10.40 8.88
CA ALA A 212 -2.44 9.48 7.98
C ALA A 212 -1.04 9.14 8.50
N PHE A 213 -0.64 7.88 8.42
CA PHE A 213 0.69 7.37 8.78
C PHE A 213 1.36 6.75 7.55
N GLY A 214 2.65 7.05 7.34
CA GLY A 214 3.40 6.54 6.20
C GLY A 214 4.90 6.76 6.34
N ASP A 215 5.68 6.10 5.47
CA ASP A 215 7.15 6.17 5.47
C ASP A 215 7.76 6.44 4.09
N ALA A 216 6.98 6.33 3.01
CA ALA A 216 7.47 6.37 1.64
C ALA A 216 6.80 7.44 0.76
N GLU A 217 7.39 7.71 -0.41
CA GLU A 217 6.84 8.64 -1.42
C GLU A 217 5.40 8.28 -1.85
N ALA A 218 5.02 7.01 -1.78
CA ALA A 218 3.66 6.54 -2.08
C ALA A 218 2.58 7.09 -1.12
N ASP A 219 2.99 7.62 0.05
CA ASP A 219 2.10 8.15 1.09
C ASP A 219 1.86 9.65 0.97
N ILE A 220 2.61 10.35 0.12
CA ILE A 220 2.53 11.81 -0.05
C ILE A 220 1.11 12.26 -0.36
N GLU A 221 0.44 11.59 -1.30
CA GLU A 221 -0.93 11.98 -1.69
C GLU A 221 -1.93 11.73 -0.55
N MET A 222 -1.72 10.67 0.25
CA MET A 222 -2.50 10.43 1.45
C MET A 222 -2.28 11.53 2.50
N PHE A 223 -1.03 11.98 2.70
CA PHE A 223 -0.69 13.09 3.61
C PHE A 223 -1.34 14.41 3.18
N ARG A 224 -1.40 14.67 1.87
CA ARG A 224 -1.99 15.90 1.32
C ARG A 224 -3.49 16.06 1.55
N VAL A 225 -4.23 14.96 1.60
CA VAL A 225 -5.71 14.98 1.77
C VAL A 225 -6.14 14.78 3.21
N ALA A 226 -5.28 14.22 4.07
CA ALA A 226 -5.57 13.99 5.48
C ALA A 226 -5.51 15.30 6.29
N GLY A 227 -6.27 15.37 7.38
CA GLY A 227 -6.27 16.52 8.30
C GLY A 227 -4.98 16.65 9.12
N ALA A 228 -4.26 15.52 9.31
CA ALA A 228 -2.90 15.49 9.84
C ALA A 228 -2.18 14.27 9.29
N SER A 229 -0.84 14.35 9.29
CA SER A 229 0.02 13.29 8.80
C SER A 229 1.21 13.05 9.73
N VAL A 230 1.60 11.79 9.87
CA VAL A 230 2.70 11.36 10.72
C VAL A 230 3.69 10.56 9.87
N ALA A 231 4.88 11.09 9.67
CA ALA A 231 5.96 10.37 9.02
C ALA A 231 6.70 9.49 10.01
N MET A 232 7.06 8.27 9.59
CA MET A 232 7.86 7.35 10.38
C MET A 232 9.29 7.86 10.56
N GLY A 233 9.95 7.44 11.64
CA GLY A 233 11.30 7.90 12.00
C GLY A 233 12.38 7.58 10.96
N GLN A 234 12.26 6.48 10.22
CA GLN A 234 13.16 6.09 9.14
C GLN A 234 12.78 6.70 7.77
N ALA A 235 11.64 7.40 7.65
CA ALA A 235 11.20 8.01 6.39
C ALA A 235 12.20 9.00 5.83
N SER A 236 12.12 9.28 4.53
CA SER A 236 12.96 10.27 3.85
C SER A 236 12.80 11.66 4.45
N SER A 237 13.86 12.50 4.36
CA SER A 237 13.80 13.89 4.80
C SER A 237 12.70 14.67 4.07
N HIS A 238 12.41 14.33 2.82
CA HIS A 238 11.35 14.95 2.05
C HIS A 238 9.97 14.64 2.67
N LEU A 239 9.66 13.36 2.94
CA LEU A 239 8.38 12.99 3.54
C LEU A 239 8.22 13.60 4.94
N LYS A 240 9.28 13.60 5.75
CA LYS A 240 9.26 14.24 7.08
C LYS A 240 8.98 15.73 7.00
N SER A 241 9.49 16.43 5.99
CA SER A 241 9.33 17.89 5.86
C SER A 241 7.90 18.32 5.52
N ILE A 242 7.09 17.43 4.93
CA ILE A 242 5.68 17.69 4.56
C ILE A 242 4.68 17.11 5.57
N ALA A 243 5.15 16.27 6.50
CA ALA A 243 4.30 15.69 7.53
C ALA A 243 3.97 16.70 8.64
N THR A 244 2.81 16.58 9.26
CA THR A 244 2.40 17.34 10.44
C THR A 244 3.29 17.02 11.65
N ALA A 245 3.74 15.77 11.77
CA ALA A 245 4.60 15.29 12.83
C ALA A 245 5.48 14.14 12.35
N VAL A 246 6.55 13.89 13.11
CA VAL A 246 7.43 12.73 12.94
C VAL A 246 7.35 11.87 14.20
N THR A 247 7.28 10.55 14.05
CA THR A 247 7.29 9.59 15.15
C THR A 247 8.56 8.74 15.13
N LEU A 248 8.64 7.68 15.94
CA LEU A 248 9.72 6.70 15.93
C LEU A 248 9.70 5.85 14.65
N SER A 249 10.70 4.98 14.47
CA SER A 249 10.71 4.04 13.34
C SER A 249 9.61 2.98 13.50
N ASN A 250 9.34 2.25 12.42
CA ASN A 250 8.42 1.11 12.47
C ASN A 250 8.93 0.04 13.46
N ASP A 251 10.23 -0.23 13.52
CA ASP A 251 10.84 -1.20 14.44
C ASP A 251 10.84 -0.74 15.91
N ASP A 252 10.54 0.53 16.17
CA ASP A 252 10.36 1.11 17.50
C ASP A 252 8.88 1.40 17.82
N ASP A 253 7.94 0.73 17.17
CA ASP A 253 6.49 0.91 17.35
C ASP A 253 6.00 2.36 17.13
N GLY A 254 6.56 3.07 16.14
CA GLY A 254 6.29 4.49 15.91
C GLY A 254 4.80 4.83 15.76
N VAL A 255 4.00 3.96 15.11
CA VAL A 255 2.55 4.13 15.01
C VAL A 255 1.91 4.11 16.40
N ALA A 256 2.26 3.11 17.23
CA ALA A 256 1.72 3.00 18.59
C ALA A 256 2.06 4.23 19.43
N VAL A 257 3.31 4.69 19.40
CA VAL A 257 3.77 5.90 20.11
C VAL A 257 2.96 7.13 19.74
N ALA A 258 2.75 7.37 18.44
CA ALA A 258 1.98 8.52 17.98
C ALA A 258 0.49 8.41 18.33
N VAL A 259 -0.10 7.22 18.24
CA VAL A 259 -1.51 6.98 18.59
C VAL A 259 -1.72 7.10 20.10
N GLU A 260 -0.84 6.58 20.96
CA GLU A 260 -0.88 6.78 22.41
C GLU A 260 -0.86 8.29 22.77
N LYS A 261 0.01 9.06 22.10
CA LYS A 261 0.04 10.51 22.26
C LYS A 261 -1.28 11.15 21.84
N LEU A 262 -1.82 10.79 20.67
CA LEU A 262 -3.11 11.29 20.17
C LEU A 262 -4.24 11.02 21.17
N LEU A 263 -4.31 9.81 21.71
CA LEU A 263 -5.34 9.40 22.70
C LEU A 263 -5.22 10.21 24.00
N ARG A 264 -4.00 10.50 24.45
CA ARG A 264 -3.75 11.25 25.68
C ARG A 264 -3.99 12.75 25.53
N THR A 265 -3.59 13.36 24.40
CA THR A 265 -3.57 14.81 24.22
C THR A 265 -4.65 15.36 23.30
N GLY A 266 -5.31 14.49 22.53
CA GLY A 266 -6.28 14.86 21.49
C GLY A 266 -5.65 15.47 20.22
N THR A 267 -4.32 15.54 20.12
CA THR A 267 -3.61 16.17 18.99
C THR A 267 -2.37 15.39 18.57
N ILE A 268 -1.99 15.52 17.28
CA ILE A 268 -0.73 15.02 16.72
C ILE A 268 0.37 16.08 16.74
N ALA A 269 0.04 17.38 16.75
CA ALA A 269 1.02 18.47 16.73
C ALA A 269 1.94 18.42 17.95
N GLY A 270 3.26 18.70 17.75
CA GLY A 270 4.25 18.84 18.83
C GLY A 270 5.18 17.64 19.06
N THR A 271 5.59 16.88 18.03
CA THR A 271 6.73 15.96 18.06
C THR A 271 7.93 16.48 17.24
N ALA A 272 8.04 17.81 17.06
CA ALA A 272 9.28 18.38 16.55
C ALA A 272 10.26 18.47 17.73
N HIS A 273 11.30 17.66 17.69
CA HIS A 273 12.59 17.73 18.37
C HIS A 273 12.62 18.33 19.80
N GLU A 274 12.66 17.52 20.83
CA GLU A 274 13.56 17.70 21.96
C GLU A 274 14.70 16.68 21.92
#